data_53705e58140d6db7d22ed64230648216
#
_entry.id   53705e58140d6db7d22ed64230648216
#
_cell.length_a   1.000
_cell.length_b   1.000
_cell.length_c   1.000
_cell.angle_alpha   90.00
_cell.angle_beta   90.00
_cell.angle_gamma   90.00
#
_symmetry.space_group_name_H-M   'P 1'
#
loop_
_entity.id
_entity.type
_entity.pdbx_description
1 polymer ?
#
loop_
_entity_poly.entity_id
_entity_poly.type
_entity_poly.pdbx_seq_one_letter_code
_entity_poly.pdbx_strand_id
1 'polypeptide(L)'
;YLAMAAGSNLYGFDGASIWHLVMIPEAAAADVRGRQIAWAIVTTPFVVVATAAVRIFGDLGTDRLAVPLAVGISMMGVGAGLAVAISAKAPYPVPEMKKSFSLNTRGSFNGSSFGLIILAIVIFAATTAPGVLLGALLPNPVNYFAIPVAVAIGALGAWIGGRVAITRMQREPDRILFAVTTA
;
A
#
# COMPACT_ATOMS: atom_id res chain seq x y z
N TYR A 1 4.34 9.25 0.22
CA TYR A 1 5.66 8.68 0.53
C TYR A 1 5.71 8.09 1.94
N LEU A 2 5.35 8.86 2.99
CA LEU A 2 5.35 8.38 4.39
C LEU A 2 4.46 7.15 4.61
N ALA A 3 3.26 7.14 4.03
CA ALA A 3 2.36 5.99 4.12
C ALA A 3 2.95 4.73 3.47
N MET A 4 3.65 4.87 2.34
CA MET A 4 4.33 3.74 1.70
C MET A 4 5.52 3.24 2.54
N ALA A 5 6.30 4.14 3.12
CA ALA A 5 7.40 3.75 3.98
C ALA A 5 6.91 2.96 5.21
N ALA A 6 5.85 3.44 5.87
CA ALA A 6 5.21 2.72 6.97
C ALA A 6 4.57 1.39 6.53
N GLY A 7 3.92 1.37 5.36
CA GLY A 7 3.26 0.16 4.83
C GLY A 7 4.21 -0.89 4.27
N SER A 8 5.47 -0.54 3.98
CA SER A 8 6.43 -1.48 3.37
C SER A 8 6.95 -2.57 4.33
N ASN A 9 6.71 -2.44 5.64
CA ASN A 9 7.20 -3.40 6.64
C ASN A 9 6.14 -3.75 7.71
N LEU A 10 4.89 -3.96 7.31
CA LEU A 10 3.80 -4.28 8.24
C LEU A 10 4.09 -5.51 9.10
N TYR A 11 4.75 -6.53 8.52
CA TYR A 11 5.10 -7.76 9.25
C TYR A 11 6.33 -7.58 10.14
N GLY A 12 7.24 -6.68 9.81
CA GLY A 12 8.36 -6.36 10.68
C GLY A 12 7.94 -5.71 12.00
N PHE A 13 6.86 -4.93 12.00
CA PHE A 13 6.29 -4.35 13.22
C PHE A 13 5.68 -5.39 14.17
N ASP A 14 5.19 -6.50 13.64
CA ASP A 14 4.65 -7.59 14.46
C ASP A 14 5.76 -8.39 15.16
N GLY A 15 6.98 -8.38 14.62
CA GLY A 15 8.11 -9.08 15.20
C GLY A 15 7.81 -10.55 15.47
N ALA A 16 8.18 -11.01 16.68
CA ALA A 16 7.97 -12.41 17.07
C ALA A 16 6.48 -12.82 17.12
N SER A 17 5.52 -11.88 17.23
CA SER A 17 4.10 -12.24 17.32
C SER A 17 3.55 -12.86 16.03
N ILE A 18 4.27 -12.75 14.93
CA ILE A 18 3.89 -13.34 13.63
C ILE A 18 3.75 -14.88 13.70
N TRP A 19 4.37 -15.54 14.71
CA TRP A 19 4.26 -16.98 14.87
C TRP A 19 2.81 -17.46 15.03
N HIS A 20 1.91 -16.63 15.58
CA HIS A 20 0.50 -16.95 15.68
C HIS A 20 -0.15 -17.16 14.30
N LEU A 21 0.27 -16.36 13.31
CA LEU A 21 -0.23 -16.48 11.94
C LEU A 21 0.26 -17.75 11.25
N VAL A 22 1.45 -18.21 11.63
CA VAL A 22 2.04 -19.45 11.09
C VAL A 22 1.35 -20.70 11.66
N MET A 23 0.96 -20.66 12.93
CA MET A 23 0.36 -21.79 13.64
C MET A 23 -1.14 -21.98 13.37
N ILE A 24 -1.84 -20.95 12.93
CA ILE A 24 -3.29 -21.02 12.70
C ILE A 24 -3.57 -21.19 11.21
N PRO A 25 -4.17 -22.33 10.79
CA PRO A 25 -4.58 -22.54 9.41
C PRO A 25 -5.47 -21.38 8.92
N GLU A 26 -5.26 -20.94 7.68
CA GLU A 26 -6.03 -19.88 7.02
C GLU A 26 -5.90 -18.47 7.63
N ALA A 27 -5.20 -18.28 8.75
CA ALA A 27 -5.01 -16.96 9.37
C ALA A 27 -4.35 -15.96 8.41
N ALA A 28 -3.47 -16.41 7.52
CA ALA A 28 -2.81 -15.55 6.54
C ALA A 28 -3.78 -14.78 5.66
N ALA A 29 -4.88 -15.40 5.22
CA ALA A 29 -5.87 -14.73 4.38
C ALA A 29 -6.67 -13.66 5.16
N ALA A 30 -7.03 -13.97 6.41
CA ALA A 30 -7.74 -13.05 7.28
C ALA A 30 -6.86 -11.85 7.67
N ASP A 31 -5.59 -12.11 8.02
CA ASP A 31 -4.61 -11.09 8.37
C ASP A 31 -4.35 -10.12 7.19
N VAL A 32 -4.05 -10.66 6.01
CA VAL A 32 -3.81 -9.85 4.81
C VAL A 32 -5.00 -8.96 4.49
N ARG A 33 -6.23 -9.48 4.56
CA ARG A 33 -7.44 -8.69 4.32
C ARG A 33 -7.65 -7.64 5.40
N GLY A 34 -7.42 -7.98 6.66
CA GLY A 34 -7.49 -7.05 7.79
C GLY A 34 -6.54 -5.86 7.60
N ARG A 35 -5.29 -6.11 7.17
CA ARG A 35 -4.31 -5.05 6.87
C ARG A 35 -4.71 -4.19 5.67
N GLN A 36 -5.27 -4.80 4.63
CA GLN A 36 -5.77 -4.05 3.48
C GLN A 36 -6.93 -3.12 3.86
N ILE A 37 -7.87 -3.60 4.69
CA ILE A 37 -8.98 -2.80 5.21
C ILE A 37 -8.45 -1.68 6.12
N ALA A 38 -7.53 -1.99 7.03
CA ALA A 38 -6.91 -0.99 7.90
C ALA A 38 -6.20 0.10 7.08
N TRP A 39 -5.46 -0.29 6.03
CA TRP A 39 -4.85 0.64 5.09
C TRP A 39 -5.89 1.55 4.43
N ALA A 40 -6.99 0.98 3.93
CA ALA A 40 -8.06 1.75 3.30
C ALA A 40 -8.68 2.76 4.29
N ILE A 41 -8.96 2.33 5.52
CA ILE A 41 -9.51 3.20 6.58
C ILE A 41 -8.56 4.36 6.88
N VAL A 42 -7.26 4.09 7.03
CA VAL A 42 -6.25 5.11 7.36
C VAL A 42 -6.02 6.07 6.18
N THR A 43 -6.03 5.56 4.95
CA THR A 43 -5.72 6.39 3.77
C THR A 43 -6.92 7.18 3.25
N THR A 44 -8.15 6.77 3.50
CA THR A 44 -9.37 7.46 3.06
C THR A 44 -9.42 8.95 3.48
N PRO A 45 -9.18 9.32 4.75
CA PRO A 45 -9.17 10.73 5.14
C PRO A 45 -8.15 11.56 4.37
N PHE A 46 -6.98 10.99 4.08
CA PHE A 46 -5.94 11.70 3.30
C PHE A 46 -6.37 11.93 1.86
N VAL A 47 -7.03 10.95 1.23
CA VAL A 47 -7.59 11.10 -0.12
C VAL A 47 -8.66 12.20 -0.14
N VAL A 48 -9.55 12.20 0.85
CA VAL A 48 -10.61 13.22 0.97
C VAL A 48 -10.01 14.61 1.15
N VAL A 49 -9.09 14.76 2.11
CA VAL A 49 -8.42 16.04 2.39
C VAL A 49 -7.62 16.52 1.19
N ALA A 50 -6.85 15.64 0.54
CA ALA A 50 -6.09 16.00 -0.65
C ALA A 50 -6.99 16.43 -1.81
N THR A 51 -8.11 15.72 -2.04
CA THR A 51 -9.08 16.10 -3.08
C THR A 51 -9.73 17.45 -2.76
N ALA A 52 -10.09 17.70 -1.50
CA ALA A 52 -10.64 18.98 -1.06
C ALA A 52 -9.61 20.11 -1.20
N ALA A 53 -8.37 19.87 -0.84
CA ALA A 53 -7.28 20.83 -0.98
C ALA A 53 -7.04 21.19 -2.46
N VAL A 54 -6.98 20.21 -3.34
CA VAL A 54 -6.85 20.44 -4.79
C VAL A 54 -8.05 21.24 -5.33
N ARG A 55 -9.26 20.99 -4.82
CA ARG A 55 -10.46 21.76 -5.19
C ARG A 55 -10.39 23.21 -4.74
N ILE A 56 -9.94 23.45 -3.50
CA ILE A 56 -9.96 24.79 -2.88
C ILE A 56 -8.79 25.64 -3.39
N PHE A 57 -7.58 25.08 -3.39
CA PHE A 57 -6.38 25.83 -3.72
C PHE A 57 -5.99 25.76 -5.20
N GLY A 58 -6.45 24.74 -5.92
CA GLY A 58 -6.16 24.57 -7.34
C GLY A 58 -7.18 25.27 -8.27
N ASP A 59 -8.17 25.96 -7.70
CA ASP A 59 -9.27 26.61 -8.45
C ASP A 59 -9.89 25.72 -9.53
N LEU A 60 -9.96 24.41 -9.22
CA LEU A 60 -10.54 23.44 -10.13
C LEU A 60 -12.06 23.52 -10.07
N GLY A 61 -12.70 23.69 -11.22
CA GLY A 61 -14.14 23.52 -11.36
C GLY A 61 -14.56 22.11 -10.92
N THR A 62 -15.86 21.96 -10.60
CA THR A 62 -16.41 20.63 -10.25
C THR A 62 -16.24 19.62 -11.38
N ASP A 63 -16.16 20.08 -12.61
CA ASP A 63 -15.90 19.33 -13.83
C ASP A 63 -14.55 18.58 -13.82
N ARG A 64 -13.57 19.03 -13.05
CA ARG A 64 -12.23 18.42 -12.97
C ARG A 64 -11.98 17.58 -11.72
N LEU A 65 -12.96 17.41 -10.84
CA LEU A 65 -12.82 16.58 -9.64
C LEU A 65 -12.65 15.10 -9.92
N ALA A 66 -13.02 14.64 -11.12
CA ALA A 66 -12.84 13.24 -11.52
C ALA A 66 -11.37 12.80 -11.44
N VAL A 67 -10.40 13.67 -11.79
CA VAL A 67 -8.97 13.33 -11.78
C VAL A 67 -8.45 13.05 -10.38
N PRO A 68 -8.51 13.98 -9.39
CA PRO A 68 -7.97 13.72 -8.06
C PRO A 68 -8.67 12.56 -7.34
N LEU A 69 -9.98 12.39 -7.56
CA LEU A 69 -10.72 11.25 -7.01
C LEU A 69 -10.24 9.93 -7.61
N ALA A 70 -10.12 9.84 -8.94
CA ALA A 70 -9.64 8.62 -9.60
C ALA A 70 -8.22 8.27 -9.17
N VAL A 71 -7.32 9.26 -9.09
CA VAL A 71 -5.95 9.06 -8.60
C VAL A 71 -5.96 8.56 -7.16
N GLY A 72 -6.70 9.22 -6.26
CA GLY A 72 -6.78 8.84 -4.86
C GLY A 72 -7.31 7.43 -4.64
N ILE A 73 -8.39 7.06 -5.34
CA ILE A 73 -9.01 5.73 -5.26
C ILE A 73 -8.07 4.65 -5.79
N SER A 74 -7.44 4.87 -6.95
CA SER A 74 -6.46 3.92 -7.51
C SER A 74 -5.29 3.70 -6.55
N MET A 75 -4.72 4.80 -6.03
CA MET A 75 -3.59 4.75 -5.10
C MET A 75 -3.96 4.04 -3.79
N MET A 76 -5.17 4.24 -3.28
CA MET A 76 -5.64 3.57 -2.07
C MET A 76 -5.69 2.05 -2.25
N GLY A 77 -6.31 1.58 -3.33
CA GLY A 77 -6.47 0.14 -3.58
C GLY A 77 -5.15 -0.54 -3.97
N VAL A 78 -4.40 0.03 -4.92
CA VAL A 78 -3.08 -0.48 -5.33
C VAL A 78 -2.10 -0.42 -4.16
N GLY A 79 -2.14 0.66 -3.36
CA GLY A 79 -1.33 0.83 -2.16
C GLY A 79 -1.59 -0.26 -1.11
N ALA A 80 -2.86 -0.59 -0.87
CA ALA A 80 -3.22 -1.70 0.01
C ALA A 80 -2.62 -3.04 -0.45
N GLY A 81 -2.63 -3.30 -1.76
CA GLY A 81 -2.03 -4.51 -2.33
C GLY A 81 -0.51 -4.51 -2.21
N LEU A 82 0.14 -3.40 -2.59
CA LEU A 82 1.59 -3.28 -2.55
C LEU A 82 2.13 -3.34 -1.11
N ALA A 83 1.47 -2.69 -0.15
CA ALA A 83 1.89 -2.68 1.25
C ALA A 83 2.01 -4.11 1.80
N VAL A 84 0.98 -4.95 1.62
CA VAL A 84 1.02 -6.33 2.11
C VAL A 84 1.98 -7.21 1.29
N ALA A 85 2.07 -7.01 -0.03
CA ALA A 85 2.94 -7.81 -0.89
C ALA A 85 4.44 -7.53 -0.63
N ILE A 86 4.82 -6.27 -0.51
CA ILE A 86 6.20 -5.85 -0.23
C ILE A 86 6.60 -6.31 1.17
N SER A 87 5.74 -6.07 2.16
CA SER A 87 5.98 -6.47 3.54
C SER A 87 6.14 -7.99 3.70
N ALA A 88 5.38 -8.79 2.94
CA ALA A 88 5.54 -10.25 2.94
C ALA A 88 6.79 -10.74 2.20
N LYS A 89 7.27 -9.99 1.17
CA LYS A 89 8.46 -10.38 0.38
C LYS A 89 9.78 -10.00 1.03
N ALA A 90 9.82 -8.84 1.68
CA ALA A 90 11.04 -8.29 2.27
C ALA A 90 10.76 -7.71 3.67
N PRO A 91 10.27 -8.53 4.62
CA PRO A 91 10.13 -8.09 5.99
C PRO A 91 11.53 -7.87 6.60
N TYR A 92 11.67 -6.85 7.44
CA TYR A 92 12.89 -6.61 8.19
C TYR A 92 12.55 -6.33 9.65
N PRO A 93 13.42 -6.73 10.61
CA PRO A 93 13.16 -6.53 12.03
C PRO A 93 13.11 -5.04 12.36
N VAL A 94 12.14 -4.65 13.17
CA VAL A 94 12.06 -3.31 13.72
C VAL A 94 12.72 -3.32 15.08
N PRO A 95 13.77 -2.50 15.32
CA PRO A 95 14.44 -2.45 16.61
C PRO A 95 13.45 -2.12 17.73
N GLU A 96 13.51 -2.84 18.84
CA GLU A 96 12.70 -2.50 20.01
C GLU A 96 13.07 -1.09 20.49
N MET A 97 12.06 -0.21 20.62
CA MET A 97 12.24 1.18 21.04
C MET A 97 12.81 1.36 22.46
N LYS A 98 13.14 0.28 23.16
CA LYS A 98 13.58 0.32 24.55
C LYS A 98 14.99 0.85 24.79
N LYS A 99 15.81 1.00 23.76
CA LYS A 99 17.20 1.46 23.95
C LYS A 99 17.58 2.55 22.95
N SER A 100 17.44 3.77 23.43
CA SER A 100 17.94 5.01 22.84
C SER A 100 17.29 5.50 21.55
N PHE A 101 16.90 6.76 21.61
CA PHE A 101 16.63 7.65 20.49
C PHE A 101 17.94 7.90 19.69
N SER A 102 18.60 6.84 19.31
CA SER A 102 19.78 6.89 18.47
C SER A 102 19.30 6.93 17.03
N LEU A 103 19.49 8.09 16.40
CA LEU A 103 19.34 8.29 14.95
C LEU A 103 20.25 7.35 14.11
N ASN A 104 21.02 6.53 14.76
CA ASN A 104 21.93 5.56 14.16
C ASN A 104 21.28 4.16 14.04
N THR A 105 19.98 4.13 13.73
CA THR A 105 19.34 2.88 13.29
C THR A 105 19.93 2.50 11.93
N ARG A 106 21.01 1.74 11.95
CA ARG A 106 21.43 0.88 10.86
C ARG A 106 20.39 -0.26 10.70
N GLY A 107 19.15 0.10 10.50
CA GLY A 107 18.19 -0.77 9.84
C GLY A 107 18.77 -0.98 8.44
N SER A 108 19.21 -2.19 8.16
CA SER A 108 19.80 -2.54 6.88
C SER A 108 18.76 -2.31 5.78
N PHE A 109 18.76 -1.10 5.23
CA PHE A 109 18.07 -0.79 3.99
C PHE A 109 18.78 -1.58 2.91
N ASN A 110 18.40 -2.85 2.74
CA ASN A 110 18.98 -3.73 1.75
C ASN A 110 18.64 -3.18 0.35
N GLY A 111 19.58 -3.28 -0.58
CA GLY A 111 19.37 -2.88 -1.98
C GLY A 111 18.11 -3.50 -2.61
N SER A 112 17.67 -4.67 -2.13
CA SER A 112 16.41 -5.30 -2.53
C SER A 112 15.18 -4.46 -2.13
N SER A 113 15.18 -3.83 -0.96
CA SER A 113 14.09 -2.95 -0.51
C SER A 113 13.99 -1.70 -1.37
N PHE A 114 15.13 -1.14 -1.79
CA PHE A 114 15.16 0.00 -2.69
C PHE A 114 14.59 -0.33 -4.07
N GLY A 115 14.95 -1.49 -4.63
CA GLY A 115 14.38 -1.97 -5.89
C GLY A 115 12.86 -2.15 -5.83
N LEU A 116 12.34 -2.68 -4.71
CA LEU A 116 10.90 -2.83 -4.50
C LEU A 116 10.16 -1.49 -4.39
N ILE A 117 10.79 -0.47 -3.78
CA ILE A 117 10.22 0.88 -3.70
C ILE A 117 10.14 1.51 -5.10
N ILE A 118 11.21 1.42 -5.90
CA ILE A 118 11.18 1.92 -7.28
C ILE A 118 10.10 1.20 -8.08
N LEU A 119 10.03 -0.12 -8.00
CA LEU A 119 8.99 -0.90 -8.65
C LEU A 119 7.58 -0.44 -8.22
N ALA A 120 7.37 -0.19 -6.94
CA ALA A 120 6.11 0.32 -6.43
C ALA A 120 5.76 1.69 -7.01
N ILE A 121 6.72 2.61 -7.14
CA ILE A 121 6.51 3.92 -7.76
C ILE A 121 6.10 3.76 -9.23
N VAL A 122 6.75 2.88 -9.97
CA VAL A 122 6.40 2.60 -11.38
C VAL A 122 5.00 2.00 -11.49
N ILE A 123 4.64 1.06 -10.61
CA ILE A 123 3.30 0.48 -10.57
C ILE A 123 2.24 1.56 -10.26
N PHE A 124 2.50 2.44 -9.28
CA PHE A 124 1.59 3.55 -8.99
C PHE A 124 1.41 4.48 -10.19
N ALA A 125 2.50 4.88 -10.84
CA ALA A 125 2.42 5.74 -12.01
C ALA A 125 1.61 5.08 -13.14
N ALA A 126 1.88 3.81 -13.42
CA ALA A 126 1.17 3.07 -14.47
C ALA A 126 -0.32 2.86 -14.15
N THR A 127 -0.66 2.59 -12.89
CA THR A 127 -2.05 2.32 -12.48
C THR A 127 -2.90 3.57 -12.30
N THR A 128 -2.30 4.72 -12.01
CA THR A 128 -3.01 6.00 -11.93
C THR A 128 -3.18 6.66 -13.29
N ALA A 129 -2.31 6.38 -14.26
CA ALA A 129 -2.34 6.99 -15.60
C ALA A 129 -3.71 6.87 -16.31
N PRO A 130 -4.40 5.72 -16.33
CA PRO A 130 -5.72 5.62 -16.98
C PRO A 130 -6.74 6.58 -16.36
N GLY A 131 -6.78 6.69 -15.02
CA GLY A 131 -7.67 7.60 -14.33
C GLY A 131 -7.39 9.08 -14.65
N VAL A 132 -6.10 9.45 -14.71
CA VAL A 132 -5.67 10.80 -15.10
C VAL A 132 -6.05 11.10 -16.54
N LEU A 133 -5.75 10.19 -17.46
CA LEU A 133 -6.07 10.39 -18.89
C LEU A 133 -7.56 10.51 -19.13
N LEU A 134 -8.37 9.62 -18.58
CA LEU A 134 -9.82 9.67 -18.74
C LEU A 134 -10.41 10.93 -18.10
N GLY A 135 -9.98 11.27 -16.90
CA GLY A 135 -10.50 12.44 -16.19
C GLY A 135 -10.04 13.77 -16.78
N ALA A 136 -8.86 13.82 -17.42
CA ALA A 136 -8.32 15.05 -18.00
C ALA A 136 -8.71 15.27 -19.47
N LEU A 137 -8.84 14.21 -20.28
CA LEU A 137 -9.04 14.31 -21.72
C LEU A 137 -10.50 14.23 -22.14
N LEU A 138 -11.35 13.59 -21.32
CA LEU A 138 -12.75 13.47 -21.66
C LEU A 138 -13.56 14.70 -21.21
N PRO A 139 -14.59 15.12 -22.00
CA PRO A 139 -15.47 16.21 -21.62
C PRO A 139 -16.38 15.81 -20.44
N ASN A 140 -16.84 16.80 -19.68
CA ASN A 140 -17.85 16.61 -18.65
C ASN A 140 -19.23 16.29 -19.31
N PRO A 141 -20.01 15.30 -18.77
CA PRO A 141 -19.79 14.50 -17.58
C PRO A 141 -19.04 13.18 -17.82
N VAL A 142 -18.58 12.91 -19.04
CA VAL A 142 -17.95 11.62 -19.42
C VAL A 142 -16.63 11.36 -18.67
N ASN A 143 -15.93 12.42 -18.29
CA ASN A 143 -14.69 12.32 -17.49
C ASN A 143 -14.88 11.59 -16.16
N TYR A 144 -16.07 11.55 -15.58
CA TYR A 144 -16.38 10.80 -14.36
C TYR A 144 -16.30 9.28 -14.53
N PHE A 145 -16.23 8.76 -15.76
CA PHE A 145 -15.86 7.36 -16.00
C PHE A 145 -14.46 6.98 -15.48
N ALA A 146 -13.61 7.96 -15.24
CA ALA A 146 -12.33 7.73 -14.56
C ALA A 146 -12.50 7.09 -13.18
N ILE A 147 -13.58 7.37 -12.44
CA ILE A 147 -13.82 6.86 -11.08
C ILE A 147 -14.06 5.34 -11.09
N PRO A 148 -15.06 4.79 -11.83
CA PRO A 148 -15.23 3.34 -11.85
C PRO A 148 -14.03 2.59 -12.41
N VAL A 149 -13.29 3.17 -13.35
CA VAL A 149 -12.01 2.59 -13.82
C VAL A 149 -10.98 2.56 -12.69
N ALA A 150 -10.86 3.64 -11.94
CA ALA A 150 -9.96 3.71 -10.78
C ALA A 150 -10.33 2.71 -9.68
N VAL A 151 -11.62 2.51 -9.41
CA VAL A 151 -12.11 1.48 -8.47
C VAL A 151 -11.73 0.09 -8.96
N ALA A 152 -11.93 -0.22 -10.24
CA ALA A 152 -11.57 -1.51 -10.81
C ALA A 152 -10.05 -1.77 -10.71
N ILE A 153 -9.22 -0.79 -11.07
CA ILE A 153 -7.76 -0.87 -10.96
C ILE A 153 -7.34 -1.05 -9.50
N GLY A 154 -7.90 -0.26 -8.58
CA GLY A 154 -7.61 -0.35 -7.16
C GLY A 154 -7.98 -1.70 -6.57
N ALA A 155 -9.16 -2.22 -6.88
CA ALA A 155 -9.63 -3.53 -6.44
C ALA A 155 -8.74 -4.66 -6.99
N LEU A 156 -8.35 -4.58 -8.27
CA LEU A 156 -7.45 -5.54 -8.90
C LEU A 156 -6.06 -5.52 -8.25
N GLY A 157 -5.52 -4.32 -7.99
CA GLY A 157 -4.24 -4.14 -7.29
C GLY A 157 -4.27 -4.72 -5.88
N ALA A 158 -5.31 -4.44 -5.11
CA ALA A 158 -5.50 -5.02 -3.78
C ALA A 158 -5.61 -6.55 -3.83
N TRP A 159 -6.36 -7.09 -4.79
CA TRP A 159 -6.54 -8.53 -4.95
C TRP A 159 -5.23 -9.23 -5.34
N ILE A 160 -4.49 -8.73 -6.34
CA ILE A 160 -3.21 -9.30 -6.78
C ILE A 160 -2.20 -9.24 -5.63
N GLY A 161 -2.02 -8.07 -5.00
CA GLY A 161 -1.09 -7.91 -3.89
C GLY A 161 -1.43 -8.79 -2.70
N GLY A 162 -2.72 -8.91 -2.37
CA GLY A 162 -3.21 -9.82 -1.34
C GLY A 162 -2.92 -11.28 -1.66
N ARG A 163 -3.15 -11.72 -2.91
CA ARG A 163 -2.79 -13.07 -3.37
C ARG A 163 -1.30 -13.36 -3.24
N VAL A 164 -0.46 -12.41 -3.64
CA VAL A 164 1.00 -12.54 -3.51
C VAL A 164 1.42 -12.70 -2.05
N ALA A 165 0.89 -11.87 -1.15
CA ALA A 165 1.19 -11.94 0.28
C ALA A 165 0.73 -13.27 0.90
N ILE A 166 -0.53 -13.68 0.67
CA ILE A 166 -1.08 -14.94 1.18
C ILE A 166 -0.25 -16.14 0.71
N THR A 167 0.04 -16.20 -0.59
CA THR A 167 0.82 -17.31 -1.16
C THR A 167 2.22 -17.37 -0.55
N ARG A 168 2.84 -16.22 -0.31
CA ARG A 168 4.17 -16.14 0.31
C ARG A 168 4.14 -16.63 1.75
N MET A 169 3.17 -16.19 2.53
CA MET A 169 3.00 -16.60 3.93
C MET A 169 2.71 -18.11 4.07
N GLN A 170 1.96 -18.68 3.12
CA GLN A 170 1.66 -20.11 3.15
C GLN A 170 2.83 -21.00 2.69
N ARG A 171 3.65 -20.52 1.74
CA ARG A 171 4.74 -21.31 1.17
C ARG A 171 6.04 -21.23 1.96
N GLU A 172 6.32 -20.08 2.58
CA GLU A 172 7.61 -19.82 3.22
C GLU A 172 7.43 -19.11 4.57
N PRO A 173 6.59 -19.66 5.49
CA PRO A 173 6.33 -19.03 6.78
C PRO A 173 7.60 -18.90 7.63
N ASP A 174 8.46 -19.91 7.60
CA ASP A 174 9.71 -19.92 8.38
C ASP A 174 10.66 -18.81 7.97
N ARG A 175 10.72 -18.48 6.67
CA ARG A 175 11.56 -17.39 6.18
C ARG A 175 11.08 -16.03 6.67
N ILE A 176 9.77 -15.83 6.72
CA ILE A 176 9.18 -14.58 7.21
C ILE A 176 9.47 -14.47 8.72
N LEU A 177 9.21 -15.52 9.48
CA LEU A 177 9.48 -15.56 10.92
C LEU A 177 10.96 -15.30 11.21
N PHE A 178 11.86 -15.99 10.52
CA PHE A 178 13.31 -15.78 10.66
C PHE A 178 13.71 -14.33 10.36
N ALA A 179 13.21 -13.76 9.26
CA ALA A 179 13.55 -12.40 8.85
C ALA A 179 13.12 -11.32 9.84
N VAL A 180 12.04 -11.53 10.60
CA VAL A 180 11.54 -10.54 11.57
C VAL A 180 12.08 -10.76 12.99
N THR A 181 12.66 -11.94 13.29
CA THR A 181 13.18 -12.28 14.62
C THR A 181 14.69 -12.20 14.74
N THR A 182 15.44 -12.29 13.63
CA THR A 182 16.89 -12.16 13.61
C THR A 182 17.29 -10.72 13.35
N ALA A 183 17.54 -9.97 14.42
CA ALA A 183 18.13 -8.63 14.39
C ALA A 183 19.60 -8.68 14.82
#